data_5dad99ab58fccaf0b9411742e64a2394
#
_entry.id   5dad99ab58fccaf0b9411742e64a2394
#
_cell.length_a   1.000
_cell.length_b   1.000
_cell.length_c   1.000
_cell.angle_alpha   90.00
_cell.angle_beta   90.00
_cell.angle_gamma   90.00
#
_symmetry.space_group_name_H-M   'P 1'
#
loop_
_entity.id
_entity.type
_entity.pdbx_description
1 polymer ?
#
loop_
_entity_poly.entity_id
_entity_poly.type
_entity_poly.pdbx_seq_one_letter_code
_entity_poly.pdbx_strand_id
1 'polypeptide(L)'
;MALRMRKLGYCVVVPDISYYPACQIPQSVIDLRLALSWVGAHIFSYKGDPSRIYVMGMGISSELVALTLVQEAAVMSRVVRRQDDENQDPSSEEELDRLKFNKLMEIYAPQVRLPSLAGVVLAAGMSDVIKCYLHNVEMGTEHLGMLRRWAGPRQYQCIIHSPTHLLNNTKDKFDPAFLPSNFLLIHGGRDKFVPISQAALLQSLLMEVGVKNVELFACRDLGHYDTLKMLLAYPPTHSDSCRYDT
;
A
#
# COMPACT_ATOMS: atom_id res chain seq x y z
N MET A 1 -1.59 8.06 17.96
CA MET A 1 -0.37 7.47 17.40
C MET A 1 0.75 8.50 17.23
N ALA A 2 0.61 9.58 16.44
CA ALA A 2 1.67 10.55 16.15
C ALA A 2 2.40 11.06 17.41
N LEU A 3 1.67 11.48 18.45
CA LEU A 3 2.28 11.92 19.72
C LEU A 3 3.10 10.81 20.40
N ARG A 4 2.70 9.55 20.26
CA ARG A 4 3.44 8.41 20.83
C ARG A 4 4.75 8.18 20.08
N MET A 5 4.71 8.17 18.75
CA MET A 5 5.90 8.05 17.91
C MET A 5 6.88 9.19 18.18
N ARG A 6 6.36 10.42 18.35
CA ARG A 6 7.19 11.57 18.74
C ARG A 6 7.89 11.39 20.10
N LYS A 7 7.21 10.79 21.09
CA LYS A 7 7.82 10.46 22.39
C LYS A 7 8.93 9.41 22.27
N LEU A 8 8.88 8.55 21.24
CA LEU A 8 9.92 7.57 20.93
C LEU A 8 11.07 8.16 20.08
N GLY A 9 11.06 9.46 19.81
CA GLY A 9 12.13 10.15 19.09
C GLY A 9 11.92 10.26 17.59
N TYR A 10 10.75 9.87 17.06
CA TYR A 10 10.46 10.03 15.63
C TYR A 10 10.03 11.46 15.30
N CYS A 11 10.50 11.97 14.17
CA CYS A 11 9.89 13.12 13.50
C CYS A 11 8.67 12.61 12.74
N VAL A 12 7.47 13.08 13.10
CA VAL A 12 6.21 12.54 12.57
C VAL A 12 5.50 13.56 11.71
N VAL A 13 5.20 13.17 10.47
CA VAL A 13 4.38 13.95 9.54
C VAL A 13 3.04 13.23 9.35
N VAL A 14 1.94 13.96 9.48
CA VAL A 14 0.59 13.46 9.23
C VAL A 14 0.01 14.29 8.09
N PRO A 15 0.07 13.78 6.85
CA PRO A 15 -0.46 14.51 5.71
C PRO A 15 -1.99 14.48 5.72
N ASP A 16 -2.60 15.54 5.22
CA ASP A 16 -4.01 15.57 4.87
C ASP A 16 -4.16 15.03 3.44
N ILE A 17 -4.86 13.92 3.30
CA ILE A 17 -5.09 13.22 2.03
C ILE A 17 -6.57 13.28 1.71
N SER A 18 -6.88 13.63 0.46
CA SER A 18 -8.27 13.64 0.00
C SER A 18 -8.81 12.21 -0.18
N TYR A 19 -10.04 11.98 0.31
CA TYR A 19 -10.73 10.69 0.21
C TYR A 19 -12.14 10.84 -0.35
N TYR A 20 -12.77 9.71 -0.67
CA TYR A 20 -14.18 9.67 -1.02
C TYR A 20 -15.04 10.25 0.13
N PRO A 21 -16.10 11.04 -0.16
CA PRO A 21 -16.67 11.36 -1.47
C PRO A 21 -16.02 12.54 -2.20
N ALA A 22 -15.04 13.23 -1.62
CA ALA A 22 -14.42 14.40 -2.22
C ALA A 22 -13.65 14.05 -3.51
N CYS A 23 -13.02 12.87 -3.55
CA CYS A 23 -12.30 12.40 -4.73
C CYS A 23 -12.30 10.87 -4.84
N GLN A 24 -11.76 10.37 -5.95
CA GLN A 24 -11.45 8.95 -6.18
C GLN A 24 -9.96 8.67 -5.97
N ILE A 25 -9.59 7.37 -5.93
CA ILE A 25 -8.24 6.88 -5.65
C ILE A 25 -7.13 7.62 -6.41
N PRO A 26 -7.24 7.94 -7.72
CA PRO A 26 -6.15 8.62 -8.42
C PRO A 26 -5.72 9.93 -7.78
N GLN A 27 -6.67 10.75 -7.29
CA GLN A 27 -6.33 11.99 -6.60
C GLN A 27 -5.66 11.72 -5.25
N SER A 28 -6.14 10.73 -4.49
CA SER A 28 -5.52 10.35 -3.22
C SER A 28 -4.09 9.85 -3.39
N VAL A 29 -3.81 9.13 -4.49
CA VAL A 29 -2.44 8.71 -4.86
C VAL A 29 -1.56 9.92 -5.13
N ILE A 30 -2.05 10.91 -5.87
CA ILE A 30 -1.32 12.16 -6.14
C ILE A 30 -1.00 12.89 -4.82
N ASP A 31 -1.99 13.05 -3.95
CA ASP A 31 -1.81 13.72 -2.65
C ASP A 31 -0.75 13.00 -1.79
N LEU A 32 -0.79 11.67 -1.71
CA LEU A 32 0.20 10.88 -0.99
C LEU A 32 1.60 11.02 -1.59
N ARG A 33 1.72 11.00 -2.91
CA ARG A 33 2.99 11.19 -3.60
C ARG A 33 3.59 12.56 -3.33
N LEU A 34 2.79 13.62 -3.41
CA LEU A 34 3.21 14.98 -3.09
C LEU A 34 3.68 15.09 -1.64
N ALA A 35 2.94 14.48 -0.70
CA ALA A 35 3.30 14.45 0.71
C ALA A 35 4.64 13.74 0.94
N LEU A 36 4.85 12.55 0.36
CA LEU A 36 6.11 11.80 0.47
C LEU A 36 7.28 12.54 -0.16
N SER A 37 7.08 13.14 -1.34
CA SER A 37 8.10 13.96 -2.00
C SER A 37 8.49 15.18 -1.15
N TRP A 38 7.49 15.85 -0.56
CA TRP A 38 7.75 16.96 0.35
C TRP A 38 8.55 16.53 1.58
N VAL A 39 8.21 15.38 2.18
CA VAL A 39 8.96 14.81 3.31
C VAL A 39 10.41 14.57 2.90
N GLY A 40 10.65 13.91 1.78
CA GLY A 40 12.02 13.66 1.29
C GLY A 40 12.84 14.92 1.11
N ALA A 41 12.22 16.00 0.60
CA ALA A 41 12.91 17.27 0.33
C ALA A 41 13.11 18.16 1.56
N HIS A 42 12.21 18.11 2.56
CA HIS A 42 12.16 19.16 3.60
C HIS A 42 12.34 18.63 5.02
N ILE A 43 12.25 17.31 5.26
CA ILE A 43 12.23 16.76 6.62
C ILE A 43 13.50 17.08 7.43
N PHE A 44 14.64 17.27 6.74
CA PHE A 44 15.89 17.66 7.37
C PHE A 44 15.77 18.99 8.13
N SER A 45 15.02 19.97 7.59
CA SER A 45 14.76 21.26 8.24
C SER A 45 13.97 21.12 9.55
N TYR A 46 13.28 20.00 9.72
CA TYR A 46 12.52 19.64 10.92
C TYR A 46 13.26 18.64 11.83
N LYS A 47 14.57 18.48 11.63
CA LYS A 47 15.44 17.53 12.36
C LYS A 47 15.10 16.05 12.11
N GLY A 48 14.40 15.74 11.02
CA GLY A 48 14.20 14.38 10.54
C GLY A 48 15.35 13.94 9.63
N ASP A 49 15.52 12.64 9.49
CA ASP A 49 16.53 12.03 8.64
C ASP A 49 15.90 11.58 7.31
N PRO A 50 16.22 12.23 6.18
CA PRO A 50 15.65 11.87 4.87
C PRO A 50 16.11 10.51 4.35
N SER A 51 17.15 9.91 4.93
CA SER A 51 17.61 8.55 4.59
C SER A 51 16.85 7.45 5.35
N ARG A 52 16.05 7.83 6.35
CA ARG A 52 15.34 6.90 7.26
C ARG A 52 13.85 7.22 7.33
N ILE A 53 13.22 7.34 6.18
CA ILE A 53 11.78 7.61 6.07
C ILE A 53 11.02 6.28 6.15
N TYR A 54 10.05 6.22 7.05
CA TYR A 54 9.07 5.14 7.16
C TYR A 54 7.68 5.67 6.81
N VAL A 55 6.91 4.90 6.05
CA VAL A 55 5.51 5.22 5.79
C VAL A 55 4.61 4.23 6.51
N MET A 56 3.53 4.74 7.10
CA MET A 56 2.53 3.90 7.77
C MET A 56 1.14 4.23 7.26
N GLY A 57 0.42 3.19 6.82
CA GLY A 57 -0.99 3.24 6.46
C GLY A 57 -1.84 2.39 7.42
N MET A 58 -3.08 2.85 7.69
CA MET A 58 -4.05 2.13 8.53
C MET A 58 -5.40 2.06 7.83
N GLY A 59 -6.02 0.88 7.80
CA GLY A 59 -7.29 0.68 7.09
C GLY A 59 -7.17 1.05 5.61
N ILE A 60 -8.00 1.98 5.14
CA ILE A 60 -8.01 2.46 3.76
C ILE A 60 -6.69 3.13 3.34
N SER A 61 -5.99 3.80 4.27
CA SER A 61 -4.68 4.39 3.99
C SER A 61 -3.60 3.33 3.79
N SER A 62 -3.78 2.13 4.34
CA SER A 62 -2.88 0.99 4.11
C SER A 62 -2.91 0.56 2.65
N GLU A 63 -4.10 0.47 2.06
CA GLU A 63 -4.26 0.19 0.63
C GLU A 63 -3.64 1.29 -0.23
N LEU A 64 -3.93 2.56 0.10
CA LEU A 64 -3.39 3.69 -0.64
C LEU A 64 -1.86 3.69 -0.68
N VAL A 65 -1.21 3.41 0.46
CA VAL A 65 0.25 3.30 0.54
C VAL A 65 0.74 2.13 -0.31
N ALA A 66 0.17 0.93 -0.15
CA ALA A 66 0.56 -0.24 -0.92
C ALA A 66 0.39 -0.02 -2.42
N LEU A 67 -0.78 0.52 -2.83
CA LEU A 67 -1.08 0.84 -4.22
C LEU A 67 -0.06 1.82 -4.82
N THR A 68 0.21 2.92 -4.11
CA THR A 68 1.14 3.96 -4.57
C THR A 68 2.54 3.39 -4.81
N LEU A 69 3.04 2.56 -3.90
CA LEU A 69 4.37 1.96 -4.01
C LEU A 69 4.45 0.91 -5.11
N VAL A 70 3.43 0.06 -5.23
CA VAL A 70 3.38 -0.97 -6.28
C VAL A 70 3.23 -0.34 -7.67
N GLN A 71 2.44 0.72 -7.81
CA GLN A 71 2.34 1.48 -9.06
C GLN A 71 3.69 2.10 -9.45
N GLU A 72 4.37 2.75 -8.49
CA GLU A 72 5.72 3.30 -8.73
C GLU A 72 6.66 2.24 -9.25
N ALA A 73 6.79 1.12 -8.54
CA ALA A 73 7.69 0.05 -8.91
C ALA A 73 7.34 -0.58 -10.26
N ALA A 74 6.05 -0.79 -10.56
CA ALA A 74 5.61 -1.31 -11.84
C ALA A 74 5.96 -0.39 -13.02
N VAL A 75 5.80 0.92 -12.84
CA VAL A 75 6.16 1.92 -13.86
C VAL A 75 7.67 1.98 -14.04
N MET A 76 8.43 2.08 -12.96
CA MET A 76 9.89 2.17 -13.01
C MET A 76 10.54 0.92 -13.63
N SER A 77 10.04 -0.27 -13.27
CA SER A 77 10.51 -1.53 -13.87
C SER A 77 10.34 -1.57 -15.38
N ARG A 78 9.27 -0.97 -15.92
CA ARG A 78 9.01 -0.91 -17.37
C ARG A 78 9.83 0.16 -18.08
N VAL A 79 10.06 1.30 -17.40
CA VAL A 79 10.89 2.37 -17.97
C VAL A 79 12.32 1.89 -18.19
N VAL A 80 12.90 1.20 -17.19
CA VAL A 80 14.27 0.67 -17.30
C VAL A 80 14.39 -0.36 -18.42
N ARG A 81 13.47 -1.32 -18.51
CA ARG A 81 13.50 -2.33 -19.59
C ARG A 81 13.42 -1.74 -21.00
N ARG A 82 12.64 -0.67 -21.19
CA ARG A 82 12.54 0.00 -22.50
C ARG A 82 13.83 0.68 -22.93
N GLN A 83 14.62 1.18 -21.99
CA GLN A 83 15.95 1.75 -22.29
C GLN A 83 16.93 0.67 -22.74
N ASP A 84 16.74 -0.59 -22.29
CA ASP A 84 17.57 -1.72 -22.71
C ASP A 84 17.14 -2.28 -24.07
N ASP A 85 15.85 -2.12 -24.46
CA ASP A 85 15.24 -2.71 -25.68
C ASP A 85 15.15 -1.74 -26.88
N GLU A 86 15.69 -0.52 -26.81
CA GLU A 86 15.54 0.54 -27.84
C GLU A 86 15.99 0.15 -29.28
N ASN A 87 16.52 -1.06 -29.48
CA ASN A 87 17.04 -1.53 -30.76
C ASN A 87 16.23 -2.66 -31.46
N GLN A 88 15.02 -3.00 -30.96
CA GLN A 88 14.21 -4.07 -31.56
C GLN A 88 12.86 -3.58 -32.07
N ASP A 89 12.44 -4.08 -33.23
CA ASP A 89 11.11 -3.80 -33.81
C ASP A 89 10.00 -4.39 -32.90
N PRO A 90 8.98 -3.62 -32.51
CA PRO A 90 7.99 -4.06 -31.55
C PRO A 90 7.14 -5.23 -32.08
N SER A 91 7.11 -6.32 -31.32
CA SER A 91 6.18 -7.43 -31.59
C SER A 91 4.73 -7.04 -31.18
N SER A 92 3.74 -7.83 -31.63
CA SER A 92 2.32 -7.58 -31.27
C SER A 92 2.05 -7.65 -29.75
N GLU A 93 2.85 -8.41 -29.01
CA GLU A 93 2.80 -8.46 -27.54
C GLU A 93 3.33 -7.16 -26.91
N GLU A 94 4.35 -6.57 -27.51
CA GLU A 94 4.92 -5.30 -27.06
C GLU A 94 3.97 -4.14 -27.27
N GLU A 95 3.18 -4.16 -28.35
CA GLU A 95 2.15 -3.16 -28.60
C GLU A 95 1.01 -3.26 -27.56
N LEU A 96 0.60 -4.46 -27.17
CA LEU A 96 -0.38 -4.68 -26.10
C LEU A 96 0.17 -4.22 -24.74
N ASP A 97 1.42 -4.50 -24.43
CA ASP A 97 2.10 -4.03 -23.23
C ASP A 97 2.27 -2.50 -23.21
N ARG A 98 2.48 -1.89 -24.37
CA ARG A 98 2.51 -0.44 -24.54
C ARG A 98 1.15 0.19 -24.25
N LEU A 99 0.06 -0.41 -24.70
CA LEU A 99 -1.30 0.04 -24.38
C LEU A 99 -1.61 -0.09 -22.89
N LYS A 100 -1.22 -1.21 -22.26
CA LYS A 100 -1.36 -1.42 -20.80
C LYS A 100 -0.52 -0.42 -20.02
N PHE A 101 0.69 -0.12 -20.47
CA PHE A 101 1.56 0.87 -19.85
C PHE A 101 0.99 2.28 -19.93
N ASN A 102 0.50 2.69 -21.10
CA ASN A 102 -0.11 4.00 -21.27
C ASN A 102 -1.32 4.15 -20.36
N LYS A 103 -2.11 3.09 -20.21
CA LYS A 103 -3.25 3.06 -19.31
C LYS A 103 -2.85 3.14 -17.81
N LEU A 104 -1.73 2.50 -17.46
CA LEU A 104 -1.15 2.62 -16.11
C LEU A 104 -0.60 4.05 -15.87
N MET A 105 -0.01 4.67 -16.90
CA MET A 105 0.49 6.05 -16.83
C MET A 105 -0.62 7.10 -16.78
N GLU A 106 -1.79 6.85 -17.36
CA GLU A 106 -2.97 7.71 -17.20
C GLU A 106 -3.45 7.78 -15.74
N ILE A 107 -3.32 6.67 -15.02
CA ILE A 107 -3.69 6.57 -13.59
C ILE A 107 -2.56 7.10 -12.72
N TYR A 108 -1.34 6.85 -13.13
CA TYR A 108 -0.11 7.22 -12.49
C TYR A 108 0.56 8.36 -13.26
N ALA A 109 0.33 9.59 -12.83
CA ALA A 109 1.12 10.71 -13.30
C ALA A 109 2.33 10.89 -12.38
N PRO A 110 3.56 10.48 -12.78
CA PRO A 110 4.75 10.64 -11.96
C PRO A 110 5.22 12.10 -11.97
N GLN A 111 4.39 12.98 -11.39
CA GLN A 111 4.70 14.41 -11.28
C GLN A 111 5.88 14.63 -10.34
N VAL A 112 6.11 13.70 -9.41
CA VAL A 112 7.17 13.77 -8.42
C VAL A 112 7.77 12.39 -8.17
N ARG A 113 9.08 12.33 -7.94
CA ARG A 113 9.76 11.11 -7.49
C ARG A 113 9.45 10.85 -6.04
N LEU A 114 9.24 9.58 -5.69
CA LEU A 114 9.15 9.17 -4.30
C LEU A 114 10.56 9.13 -3.69
N PRO A 115 10.70 9.53 -2.40
CA PRO A 115 11.94 9.35 -1.68
C PRO A 115 12.19 7.86 -1.43
N SER A 116 13.45 7.50 -1.18
CA SER A 116 13.77 6.16 -0.67
C SER A 116 13.11 5.95 0.69
N LEU A 117 12.42 4.83 0.86
CA LEU A 117 11.76 4.46 2.10
C LEU A 117 12.53 3.34 2.80
N ALA A 118 12.84 3.53 4.08
CA ALA A 118 13.52 2.54 4.92
C ALA A 118 12.59 1.38 5.30
N GLY A 119 11.27 1.63 5.34
CA GLY A 119 10.29 0.59 5.60
C GLY A 119 8.84 1.08 5.51
N VAL A 120 7.95 0.11 5.46
CA VAL A 120 6.50 0.31 5.28
C VAL A 120 5.74 -0.46 6.35
N VAL A 121 4.78 0.18 7.00
CA VAL A 121 3.87 -0.47 7.97
C VAL A 121 2.45 -0.36 7.45
N LEU A 122 1.81 -1.49 7.24
CA LEU A 122 0.44 -1.60 6.73
C LEU A 122 -0.44 -2.29 7.76
N ALA A 123 -1.41 -1.57 8.33
CA ALA A 123 -2.24 -2.09 9.40
C ALA A 123 -3.71 -2.21 8.99
N ALA A 124 -4.31 -3.39 9.19
CA ALA A 124 -5.72 -3.71 8.94
C ALA A 124 -6.20 -3.23 7.55
N GLY A 125 -5.32 -3.37 6.54
CA GLY A 125 -5.54 -2.85 5.19
C GLY A 125 -6.09 -3.89 4.24
N MET A 126 -6.73 -3.38 3.20
CA MET A 126 -7.13 -4.14 2.03
C MET A 126 -5.99 -4.18 1.02
N SER A 127 -6.02 -5.17 0.14
CA SER A 127 -5.04 -5.30 -0.94
C SER A 127 -5.67 -5.74 -2.27
N ASP A 128 -6.88 -6.28 -2.19
CA ASP A 128 -7.71 -6.69 -3.33
C ASP A 128 -9.12 -6.15 -3.15
N VAL A 129 -9.46 -5.12 -3.92
CA VAL A 129 -10.77 -4.43 -3.84
C VAL A 129 -11.93 -5.39 -4.12
N ILE A 130 -11.76 -6.28 -5.12
CA ILE A 130 -12.83 -7.19 -5.54
C ILE A 130 -13.08 -8.25 -4.49
N LYS A 131 -12.02 -8.93 -4.02
CA LYS A 131 -12.15 -9.97 -2.99
C LYS A 131 -12.69 -9.40 -1.68
N CYS A 132 -12.24 -8.22 -1.29
CA CYS A 132 -12.75 -7.55 -0.10
C CYS A 132 -14.24 -7.19 -0.24
N TYR A 133 -14.65 -6.69 -1.40
CA TYR A 133 -16.06 -6.40 -1.68
C TYR A 133 -16.94 -7.66 -1.64
N LEU A 134 -16.52 -8.75 -2.29
CA LEU A 134 -17.24 -10.02 -2.27
C LEU A 134 -17.39 -10.57 -0.85
N HIS A 135 -16.33 -10.52 -0.05
CA HIS A 135 -16.39 -10.88 1.37
C HIS A 135 -17.44 -10.03 2.12
N ASN A 136 -17.45 -8.72 1.89
CA ASN A 136 -18.44 -7.83 2.53
C ASN A 136 -19.87 -8.12 2.10
N VAL A 137 -20.09 -8.55 0.85
CA VAL A 137 -21.40 -9.02 0.36
C VAL A 137 -21.83 -10.29 1.12
N GLU A 138 -20.94 -11.26 1.26
CA GLU A 138 -21.20 -12.49 2.03
C GLU A 138 -21.53 -12.19 3.50
N MET A 139 -20.90 -11.18 4.08
CA MET A 139 -21.13 -10.75 5.46
C MET A 139 -22.32 -9.79 5.62
N GLY A 140 -22.97 -9.36 4.53
CA GLY A 140 -24.05 -8.36 4.53
C GLY A 140 -23.59 -6.95 4.96
N THR A 141 -22.31 -6.64 4.80
CA THR A 141 -21.69 -5.38 5.24
C THR A 141 -21.20 -4.51 4.08
N GLU A 142 -21.51 -4.86 2.82
CA GLU A 142 -21.06 -4.15 1.62
C GLU A 142 -21.49 -2.68 1.56
N HIS A 143 -22.61 -2.35 2.21
CA HIS A 143 -23.13 -0.98 2.29
C HIS A 143 -22.32 -0.08 3.22
N LEU A 144 -21.56 -0.65 4.15
CA LEU A 144 -20.65 0.07 5.06
C LEU A 144 -19.32 0.41 4.41
N GLY A 145 -18.94 -0.34 3.36
CA GLY A 145 -17.66 -0.18 2.67
C GLY A 145 -17.71 0.92 1.61
N MET A 146 -16.84 1.91 1.70
CA MET A 146 -16.70 2.95 0.67
C MET A 146 -15.72 2.58 -0.44
N LEU A 147 -14.95 1.50 -0.26
CA LEU A 147 -13.80 1.16 -1.10
C LEU A 147 -14.14 1.04 -2.58
N ARG A 148 -15.21 0.28 -2.92
CA ARG A 148 -15.62 0.13 -4.31
C ARG A 148 -16.04 1.46 -4.94
N ARG A 149 -16.69 2.34 -4.17
CA ARG A 149 -17.11 3.66 -4.65
C ARG A 149 -15.90 4.58 -4.84
N TRP A 150 -14.90 4.45 -3.97
CA TRP A 150 -13.65 5.18 -4.06
C TRP A 150 -12.78 4.69 -5.22
N ALA A 151 -12.70 3.36 -5.44
CA ALA A 151 -12.00 2.76 -6.58
C ALA A 151 -12.62 3.12 -7.93
N GLY A 152 -13.94 3.29 -7.97
CA GLY A 152 -14.71 3.66 -9.15
C GLY A 152 -15.78 2.63 -9.53
N PRO A 153 -16.76 3.02 -10.39
CA PRO A 153 -17.95 2.21 -10.66
C PRO A 153 -17.69 0.98 -11.54
N ARG A 154 -16.58 0.93 -12.28
CA ARG A 154 -16.28 -0.12 -13.25
C ARG A 154 -15.35 -1.18 -12.66
N GLN A 155 -15.55 -2.44 -13.02
CA GLN A 155 -14.75 -3.55 -12.51
C GLN A 155 -13.24 -3.38 -12.79
N TYR A 156 -12.86 -2.90 -13.97
CA TYR A 156 -11.45 -2.68 -14.29
C TYR A 156 -10.80 -1.66 -13.35
N GLN A 157 -11.54 -0.66 -12.86
CA GLN A 157 -11.03 0.31 -11.90
C GLN A 157 -10.70 -0.35 -10.56
N CYS A 158 -11.51 -1.31 -10.12
CA CYS A 158 -11.19 -2.11 -8.94
C CYS A 158 -9.90 -2.94 -9.13
N ILE A 159 -9.68 -3.49 -10.34
CA ILE A 159 -8.47 -4.26 -10.66
C ILE A 159 -7.23 -3.36 -10.61
N ILE A 160 -7.23 -2.24 -11.33
CA ILE A 160 -6.07 -1.35 -11.41
C ILE A 160 -5.77 -0.60 -10.10
N HIS A 161 -6.75 -0.51 -9.21
CA HIS A 161 -6.58 0.06 -7.88
C HIS A 161 -6.35 -0.99 -6.79
N SER A 162 -6.13 -2.26 -7.14
CA SER A 162 -5.76 -3.32 -6.21
C SER A 162 -4.27 -3.61 -6.31
N PRO A 163 -3.47 -3.36 -5.26
CA PRO A 163 -2.04 -3.63 -5.30
C PRO A 163 -1.71 -5.10 -5.61
N THR A 164 -2.52 -6.04 -5.15
CA THR A 164 -2.36 -7.48 -5.44
C THR A 164 -2.56 -7.83 -6.91
N HIS A 165 -3.53 -7.21 -7.57
CA HIS A 165 -3.73 -7.41 -9.02
C HIS A 165 -2.59 -6.81 -9.84
N LEU A 166 -2.05 -5.66 -9.43
CA LEU A 166 -0.90 -5.06 -10.10
C LEU A 166 0.34 -5.95 -9.96
N LEU A 167 0.65 -6.42 -8.74
CA LEU A 167 1.76 -7.34 -8.50
C LEU A 167 1.62 -8.63 -9.34
N ASN A 168 0.46 -9.28 -9.29
CA ASN A 168 0.23 -10.53 -10.02
C ASN A 168 0.34 -10.35 -11.54
N ASN A 169 -0.14 -9.23 -12.09
CA ASN A 169 -0.12 -8.97 -13.53
C ASN A 169 1.24 -8.48 -14.05
N THR A 170 2.14 -8.08 -13.17
CA THR A 170 3.45 -7.52 -13.55
C THR A 170 4.63 -8.33 -13.02
N LYS A 171 4.39 -9.41 -12.27
CA LYS A 171 5.43 -10.16 -11.53
C LYS A 171 6.64 -10.55 -12.38
N ASP A 172 6.42 -11.03 -13.61
CA ASP A 172 7.49 -11.47 -14.50
C ASP A 172 8.35 -10.33 -15.07
N LYS A 173 7.85 -9.10 -14.96
CA LYS A 173 8.47 -7.88 -15.46
C LYS A 173 8.76 -6.85 -14.36
N PHE A 174 8.65 -7.27 -13.11
CA PHE A 174 8.76 -6.43 -11.94
C PHE A 174 10.18 -6.45 -11.38
N ASP A 175 10.77 -5.29 -11.13
CA ASP A 175 12.05 -5.18 -10.44
C ASP A 175 11.80 -4.78 -8.97
N PRO A 176 12.06 -5.70 -8.02
CA PRO A 176 11.86 -5.43 -6.59
C PRO A 176 12.75 -4.31 -6.05
N ALA A 177 13.81 -3.91 -6.75
CA ALA A 177 14.67 -2.80 -6.35
C ALA A 177 13.93 -1.46 -6.26
N PHE A 178 12.79 -1.33 -6.96
CA PHE A 178 11.93 -0.15 -6.90
C PHE A 178 10.92 -0.18 -5.74
N LEU A 179 10.87 -1.27 -4.96
CA LEU A 179 10.09 -1.34 -3.72
C LEU A 179 10.97 -1.17 -2.49
N PRO A 180 10.42 -0.65 -1.38
CA PRO A 180 11.09 -0.72 -0.09
C PRO A 180 11.42 -2.17 0.28
N SER A 181 12.57 -2.39 0.90
CA SER A 181 13.01 -3.75 1.25
C SER A 181 12.31 -4.35 2.47
N ASN A 182 11.64 -3.51 3.27
CA ASN A 182 11.05 -3.91 4.56
C ASN A 182 9.57 -3.57 4.61
N PHE A 183 8.73 -4.57 4.79
CA PHE A 183 7.29 -4.44 5.00
C PHE A 183 6.88 -5.13 6.30
N LEU A 184 6.11 -4.44 7.13
CA LEU A 184 5.41 -4.99 8.28
C LEU A 184 3.91 -4.87 8.05
N LEU A 185 3.25 -6.01 7.91
CA LEU A 185 1.80 -6.12 7.80
C LEU A 185 1.24 -6.47 9.18
N ILE A 186 0.28 -5.69 9.69
CA ILE A 186 -0.35 -5.93 11.00
C ILE A 186 -1.83 -6.16 10.78
N HIS A 187 -2.38 -7.31 11.20
CA HIS A 187 -3.78 -7.63 10.92
C HIS A 187 -4.45 -8.39 12.05
N GLY A 188 -5.72 -8.08 12.30
CA GLY A 188 -6.55 -8.80 13.28
C GLY A 188 -7.10 -10.09 12.69
N GLY A 189 -6.92 -11.21 13.42
CA GLY A 189 -7.43 -12.52 12.99
C GLY A 189 -8.95 -12.64 13.00
N ARG A 190 -9.64 -11.78 13.76
CA ARG A 190 -11.12 -11.69 13.84
C ARG A 190 -11.68 -10.47 13.11
N ASP A 191 -10.93 -9.90 12.18
CA ASP A 191 -11.40 -8.79 11.36
C ASP A 191 -12.49 -9.27 10.40
N LYS A 192 -13.73 -8.80 10.61
CA LYS A 192 -14.90 -9.16 9.81
C LYS A 192 -15.10 -8.22 8.60
N PHE A 193 -14.48 -7.05 8.61
CA PHE A 193 -14.60 -6.07 7.51
C PHE A 193 -13.54 -6.29 6.44
N VAL A 194 -12.32 -6.55 6.88
CA VAL A 194 -11.18 -6.83 6.01
C VAL A 194 -10.57 -8.16 6.48
N PRO A 195 -10.83 -9.26 5.80
CA PRO A 195 -10.34 -10.56 6.24
C PRO A 195 -8.81 -10.61 6.19
N ILE A 196 -8.18 -11.28 7.14
CA ILE A 196 -6.72 -11.43 7.25
C ILE A 196 -6.08 -12.00 5.97
N SER A 197 -6.85 -12.72 5.17
CA SER A 197 -6.43 -13.23 3.86
C SER A 197 -5.97 -12.11 2.90
N GLN A 198 -6.44 -10.88 3.09
CA GLN A 198 -5.97 -9.71 2.34
C GLN A 198 -4.49 -9.41 2.62
N ALA A 199 -4.11 -9.42 3.90
CA ALA A 199 -2.72 -9.21 4.29
C ALA A 199 -1.84 -10.40 3.89
N ALA A 200 -2.32 -11.63 4.05
CA ALA A 200 -1.59 -12.84 3.66
C ALA A 200 -1.34 -12.90 2.14
N LEU A 201 -2.34 -12.52 1.33
CA LEU A 201 -2.19 -12.44 -0.12
C LEU A 201 -1.14 -11.38 -0.52
N LEU A 202 -1.20 -10.19 0.08
CA LEU A 202 -0.22 -9.15 -0.20
C LEU A 202 1.19 -9.59 0.21
N GLN A 203 1.35 -10.22 1.38
CA GLN A 203 2.62 -10.78 1.82
C GLN A 203 3.19 -11.77 0.80
N SER A 204 2.39 -12.74 0.40
CA SER A 204 2.81 -13.77 -0.57
C SER A 204 3.29 -13.16 -1.87
N LEU A 205 2.54 -12.20 -2.43
CA LEU A 205 2.90 -11.55 -3.69
C LEU A 205 4.14 -10.65 -3.58
N LEU A 206 4.29 -9.92 -2.46
CA LEU A 206 5.51 -9.13 -2.22
C LEU A 206 6.76 -10.03 -2.13
N MET A 207 6.64 -11.19 -1.48
CA MET A 207 7.73 -12.18 -1.42
C MET A 207 7.99 -12.81 -2.80
N GLU A 208 6.94 -13.13 -3.56
CA GLU A 208 7.04 -13.71 -4.90
C GLU A 208 7.77 -12.77 -5.88
N VAL A 209 7.54 -11.46 -5.81
CA VAL A 209 8.26 -10.49 -6.64
C VAL A 209 9.66 -10.14 -6.11
N GLY A 210 10.11 -10.73 -5.00
CA GLY A 210 11.48 -10.64 -4.49
C GLY A 210 11.74 -9.57 -3.43
N VAL A 211 10.70 -9.04 -2.76
CA VAL A 211 10.91 -8.15 -1.60
C VAL A 211 11.56 -8.94 -0.46
N LYS A 212 12.64 -8.41 0.12
CA LYS A 212 13.53 -9.14 1.03
C LYS A 212 12.90 -9.48 2.38
N ASN A 213 12.25 -8.50 3.01
CA ASN A 213 11.71 -8.63 4.37
C ASN A 213 10.24 -8.26 4.37
N VAL A 214 9.36 -9.26 4.42
CA VAL A 214 7.91 -9.07 4.50
C VAL A 214 7.37 -9.88 5.67
N GLU A 215 7.03 -9.18 6.76
CA GLU A 215 6.51 -9.80 7.97
C GLU A 215 5.00 -9.57 8.09
N LEU A 216 4.25 -10.61 8.45
CA LEU A 216 2.84 -10.51 8.81
C LEU A 216 2.67 -10.78 10.31
N PHE A 217 2.35 -9.73 11.06
CA PHE A 217 1.98 -9.83 12.46
C PHE A 217 0.46 -10.01 12.59
N ALA A 218 0.04 -11.26 12.80
CA ALA A 218 -1.35 -11.64 12.96
C ALA A 218 -1.79 -11.57 14.43
N CYS A 219 -2.67 -10.64 14.77
CA CYS A 219 -3.24 -10.52 16.11
C CYS A 219 -4.50 -11.40 16.20
N ARG A 220 -4.38 -12.66 16.63
CA ARG A 220 -5.44 -13.70 16.54
C ARG A 220 -6.81 -13.26 17.03
N ASP A 221 -6.85 -12.55 18.17
CA ASP A 221 -8.10 -12.22 18.90
C ASP A 221 -8.65 -10.83 18.59
N LEU A 222 -7.94 -10.03 17.80
CA LEU A 222 -8.34 -8.67 17.49
C LEU A 222 -9.23 -8.59 16.25
N GLY A 223 -10.27 -7.76 16.31
CA GLY A 223 -11.07 -7.33 15.17
C GLY A 223 -10.46 -6.11 14.50
N HIS A 224 -11.16 -5.59 13.47
CA HIS A 224 -10.71 -4.43 12.69
C HIS A 224 -10.34 -3.23 13.57
N TYR A 225 -11.32 -2.75 14.34
CA TYR A 225 -11.13 -1.58 15.19
C TYR A 225 -10.19 -1.83 16.37
N ASP A 226 -10.11 -3.07 16.87
CA ASP A 226 -9.23 -3.40 18.00
C ASP A 226 -7.78 -3.41 17.55
N THR A 227 -7.49 -3.86 16.35
CA THR A 227 -6.15 -3.73 15.73
C THR A 227 -5.75 -2.26 15.64
N LEU A 228 -6.66 -1.39 15.19
CA LEU A 228 -6.40 0.05 15.12
C LEU A 228 -6.22 0.66 16.53
N LYS A 229 -7.07 0.28 17.48
CA LYS A 229 -6.95 0.73 18.89
C LYS A 229 -5.63 0.29 19.53
N MET A 230 -5.18 -0.94 19.27
CA MET A 230 -3.89 -1.44 19.77
C MET A 230 -2.73 -0.53 19.34
N LEU A 231 -2.73 -0.09 18.09
CA LEU A 231 -1.71 0.83 17.57
C LEU A 231 -1.83 2.25 18.16
N LEU A 232 -3.04 2.64 18.60
CA LEU A 232 -3.32 3.94 19.23
C LEU A 232 -3.13 3.91 20.74
N ALA A 233 -3.30 2.74 21.39
CA ALA A 233 -3.37 2.60 22.84
C ALA A 233 -2.03 2.89 23.53
N TYR A 234 -2.12 3.35 24.78
CA TYR A 234 -1.03 3.34 25.75
C TYR A 234 -0.54 1.89 25.97
N PRO A 235 0.67 1.68 26.50
CA PRO A 235 1.18 0.35 26.76
C PRO A 235 0.10 -0.48 27.46
N PRO A 236 -0.08 -1.76 27.11
CA PRO A 236 -1.05 -2.60 27.78
C PRO A 236 -0.80 -2.52 29.29
N THR A 237 -1.81 -2.15 30.03
CA THR A 237 -1.82 -2.40 31.47
C THR A 237 -1.70 -3.90 31.62
N HIS A 238 -0.79 -4.37 32.42
CA HIS A 238 -0.24 -5.72 32.63
C HIS A 238 -1.19 -6.94 32.59
N SER A 239 -2.20 -7.04 31.76
CA SER A 239 -3.15 -8.16 31.76
C SER A 239 -3.40 -8.85 30.42
N ASP A 240 -2.89 -8.36 29.28
CA ASP A 240 -3.15 -9.02 28.00
C ASP A 240 -1.86 -9.59 27.40
N SER A 241 -1.64 -10.86 27.72
CA SER A 241 -0.55 -11.68 27.18
C SER A 241 -0.76 -11.97 25.70
N CYS A 242 -0.21 -11.12 24.81
CA CYS A 242 0.15 -11.58 23.47
C CYS A 242 1.33 -12.54 23.61
N ARG A 243 1.09 -13.83 23.72
CA ARG A 243 2.13 -14.85 23.61
C ARG A 243 2.51 -14.98 22.13
N TYR A 244 3.77 -14.72 21.87
CA TYR A 244 4.44 -15.09 20.64
C TYR A 244 4.63 -16.62 20.67
N ASP A 245 3.93 -17.35 19.81
CA ASP A 245 4.32 -18.70 19.46
C ASP A 245 4.92 -18.65 18.05
N THR A 246 6.22 -18.93 18.02
CA THR A 246 7.08 -19.08 16.84
C THR A 246 6.60 -20.22 15.92
#